data_03199fa15e5a784e3ffb23256cceb0f6
#
_entry.id   03199fa15e5a784e3ffb23256cceb0f6
#
_cell.length_a   1.000
_cell.length_b   1.000
_cell.length_c   1.000
_cell.angle_alpha   90.00
_cell.angle_beta   90.00
_cell.angle_gamma   90.00
#
_symmetry.space_group_name_H-M   'P 1'
#
loop_
_entity.id
_entity.type
_entity.pdbx_description
1 polymer ?
#
loop_
_entity_poly.entity_id
_entity_poly.type
_entity_poly.pdbx_seq_one_letter_code
_entity_poly.pdbx_strand_id
1 'polypeptide(L)'
;AERLPVGPEKQLTFVKDRDIHSYMWKGDGTILYSKDSGGDENYHIYAIDVTSGNEKDITPFLNTKAGVQDDLNEVSETDVLIYTNQRNPEVFDIYRLNTKTGQVKMVAQNPGNVNAWLADHNGDIRVAYESDGLITKVYTRASGAAAFKKILEFEYTNECTPLLFTADNKFFYAASNLGRDKRAIVRIDPNNGKEVQMVYARHDVDVADLDYSQLRKVIT
;
A
#
# COMPACT_ATOMS: atom_id res chain seq x y z
N ALA A 1 -18.72 4.90 -25.45
CA ALA A 1 -18.31 3.90 -24.48
C ALA A 1 -19.05 2.61 -24.81
N GLU A 2 -18.35 1.60 -25.32
CA GLU A 2 -18.94 0.26 -25.49
C GLU A 2 -19.24 -0.28 -24.09
N ARG A 3 -20.50 -0.68 -23.87
CA ARG A 3 -20.85 -1.46 -22.67
C ARG A 3 -20.23 -2.85 -22.85
N LEU A 4 -19.36 -3.23 -21.92
CA LEU A 4 -18.93 -4.61 -21.82
C LEU A 4 -20.17 -5.51 -21.68
N PRO A 5 -20.22 -6.67 -22.37
CA PRO A 5 -21.34 -7.59 -22.22
C PRO A 5 -21.40 -8.05 -20.77
N VAL A 6 -22.51 -7.72 -20.10
CA VAL A 6 -22.78 -8.19 -18.74
C VAL A 6 -23.22 -9.65 -18.88
N GLY A 7 -22.31 -10.57 -18.58
CA GLY A 7 -22.65 -12.00 -18.44
C GLY A 7 -23.53 -12.21 -17.19
N PRO A 8 -24.07 -13.43 -17.01
CA PRO A 8 -24.80 -13.75 -15.80
C PRO A 8 -23.90 -13.57 -14.57
N GLU A 9 -24.44 -12.95 -13.52
CA GLU A 9 -23.74 -12.79 -12.25
C GLU A 9 -23.37 -14.16 -11.68
N LYS A 10 -22.15 -14.29 -11.18
CA LYS A 10 -21.65 -15.49 -10.51
C LYS A 10 -21.22 -15.14 -9.08
N GLN A 11 -21.88 -15.73 -8.10
CA GLN A 11 -21.42 -15.63 -6.73
C GLN A 11 -20.12 -16.42 -6.55
N LEU A 12 -19.08 -15.79 -6.02
CA LEU A 12 -17.75 -16.38 -5.82
C LEU A 12 -17.50 -16.73 -4.36
N THR A 13 -18.08 -16.01 -3.39
CA THR A 13 -17.86 -16.23 -1.96
C THR A 13 -19.17 -16.65 -1.27
N PHE A 14 -19.06 -17.56 -0.29
CA PHE A 14 -20.19 -18.10 0.44
C PHE A 14 -20.04 -17.91 1.96
N VAL A 15 -19.32 -16.88 2.35
CA VAL A 15 -19.10 -16.50 3.75
C VAL A 15 -20.44 -16.15 4.41
N LYS A 16 -20.70 -16.70 5.61
CA LYS A 16 -21.96 -16.52 6.33
C LYS A 16 -21.79 -15.98 7.75
N ASP A 17 -20.60 -16.10 8.28
CA ASP A 17 -20.25 -15.77 9.67
C ASP A 17 -19.73 -14.35 9.83
N ARG A 18 -19.10 -13.80 8.78
CA ARG A 18 -18.50 -12.45 8.80
C ARG A 18 -18.59 -11.77 7.45
N ASP A 19 -18.56 -10.45 7.46
CA ASP A 19 -18.50 -9.66 6.24
C ASP A 19 -17.08 -9.70 5.64
N ILE A 20 -17.02 -9.58 4.32
CA ILE A 20 -15.76 -9.33 3.61
C ILE A 20 -15.36 -7.88 3.86
N HIS A 21 -14.19 -7.69 4.48
CA HIS A 21 -13.68 -6.37 4.82
C HIS A 21 -13.20 -5.57 3.59
N SER A 22 -12.48 -6.24 2.70
CA SER A 22 -11.97 -5.64 1.45
C SER A 22 -11.78 -6.70 0.37
N TYR A 23 -11.77 -6.29 -0.88
CA TYR A 23 -11.44 -7.16 -2.01
C TYR A 23 -10.75 -6.38 -3.12
N MET A 24 -10.00 -7.10 -3.96
CA MET A 24 -9.30 -6.55 -5.11
C MET A 24 -9.00 -7.63 -6.15
N TRP A 25 -8.82 -7.22 -7.40
CA TRP A 25 -8.31 -8.10 -8.45
C TRP A 25 -6.80 -8.28 -8.32
N LYS A 26 -6.35 -9.51 -8.60
CA LYS A 26 -4.94 -9.85 -8.77
C LYS A 26 -4.74 -10.59 -10.08
N GLY A 27 -4.14 -9.89 -11.06
CA GLY A 27 -4.16 -10.35 -12.45
C GLY A 27 -5.58 -10.55 -12.97
N ASP A 28 -5.74 -11.31 -14.05
CA ASP A 28 -7.03 -11.47 -14.73
C ASP A 28 -7.92 -12.58 -14.15
N GLY A 29 -7.41 -13.41 -13.27
CA GLY A 29 -8.11 -14.64 -12.84
C GLY A 29 -8.24 -14.84 -11.33
N THR A 30 -7.75 -13.93 -10.50
CA THR A 30 -7.78 -14.08 -9.04
C THR A 30 -8.39 -12.87 -8.38
N ILE A 31 -9.29 -13.09 -7.43
CA ILE A 31 -9.73 -12.06 -6.49
C ILE A 31 -9.08 -12.36 -5.15
N LEU A 32 -8.43 -11.34 -4.58
CA LEU A 32 -8.01 -11.35 -3.19
C LEU A 32 -9.08 -10.66 -2.36
N TYR A 33 -9.35 -11.20 -1.19
CA TYR A 33 -10.23 -10.56 -0.23
C TYR A 33 -9.76 -10.80 1.19
N SER A 34 -10.15 -9.93 2.12
CA SER A 34 -9.82 -10.08 3.52
C SER A 34 -11.06 -10.25 4.39
N LYS A 35 -10.96 -11.13 5.36
CA LYS A 35 -11.93 -11.31 6.44
C LYS A 35 -11.24 -11.78 7.71
N ASP A 36 -11.88 -11.54 8.85
CA ASP A 36 -11.49 -12.10 10.13
C ASP A 36 -12.30 -13.39 10.44
N SER A 37 -11.99 -14.03 11.55
CA SER A 37 -12.72 -15.20 12.04
C SER A 37 -13.40 -14.88 13.36
N GLY A 38 -14.74 -14.99 13.39
CA GLY A 38 -15.52 -14.83 14.61
C GLY A 38 -15.46 -13.44 15.28
N GLY A 39 -14.94 -12.41 14.61
CA GLY A 39 -14.83 -11.06 15.16
C GLY A 39 -13.55 -10.81 15.96
N ASP A 40 -12.51 -11.60 15.74
CA ASP A 40 -11.22 -11.49 16.44
C ASP A 40 -10.31 -10.39 15.87
N GLU A 41 -10.74 -9.74 14.76
CA GLU A 41 -10.01 -8.70 14.04
C GLU A 41 -8.62 -9.14 13.49
N ASN A 42 -8.31 -10.43 13.55
CA ASN A 42 -7.16 -11.01 12.90
C ASN A 42 -7.50 -11.32 11.44
N TYR A 43 -7.41 -10.28 10.62
CA TYR A 43 -7.73 -10.40 9.20
C TYR A 43 -6.72 -11.25 8.46
N HIS A 44 -7.23 -12.25 7.71
CA HIS A 44 -6.46 -13.04 6.78
C HIS A 44 -6.79 -12.64 5.34
N ILE A 45 -5.86 -12.89 4.44
CA ILE A 45 -6.05 -12.69 3.01
C ILE A 45 -6.39 -14.03 2.38
N TYR A 46 -7.51 -14.06 1.65
CA TYR A 46 -7.97 -15.20 0.88
C TYR A 46 -7.79 -14.91 -0.61
N ALA A 47 -7.41 -15.93 -1.37
CA ALA A 47 -7.36 -15.88 -2.82
C ALA A 47 -8.42 -16.81 -3.39
N ILE A 48 -9.24 -16.32 -4.33
CA ILE A 48 -10.23 -17.11 -5.05
C ILE A 48 -9.97 -17.05 -6.55
N ASP A 49 -9.84 -18.21 -7.18
CA ASP A 49 -9.78 -18.34 -8.63
C ASP A 49 -11.19 -18.16 -9.23
N VAL A 50 -11.38 -17.15 -10.06
CA VAL A 50 -12.72 -16.79 -10.58
C VAL A 50 -13.29 -17.84 -11.53
N THR A 51 -12.46 -18.65 -12.17
CA THR A 51 -12.88 -19.69 -13.12
C THR A 51 -13.36 -20.92 -12.37
N SER A 52 -12.52 -21.47 -11.51
CA SER A 52 -12.81 -22.70 -10.75
C SER A 52 -13.66 -22.46 -9.51
N GLY A 53 -13.60 -21.25 -8.92
CA GLY A 53 -14.19 -20.95 -7.62
C GLY A 53 -13.39 -21.49 -6.45
N ASN A 54 -12.17 -22.02 -6.68
CA ASN A 54 -11.33 -22.52 -5.61
C ASN A 54 -10.82 -21.37 -4.74
N GLU A 55 -11.06 -21.49 -3.45
CA GLU A 55 -10.67 -20.53 -2.42
C GLU A 55 -9.55 -21.08 -1.55
N LYS A 56 -8.61 -20.24 -1.17
CA LYS A 56 -7.50 -20.57 -0.28
C LYS A 56 -7.16 -19.42 0.64
N ASP A 57 -7.01 -19.66 1.94
CA ASP A 57 -6.32 -18.75 2.84
C ASP A 57 -4.82 -18.72 2.48
N ILE A 58 -4.31 -17.55 2.08
CA ILE A 58 -2.91 -17.38 1.69
C ILE A 58 -2.06 -16.74 2.78
N THR A 59 -2.66 -16.38 3.91
CA THR A 59 -1.99 -15.90 5.13
C THR A 59 -2.45 -16.67 6.36
N PRO A 60 -2.33 -18.05 6.39
CA PRO A 60 -2.84 -18.87 7.46
C PRO A 60 -1.95 -18.82 8.72
N PHE A 61 -1.70 -17.63 9.22
CA PHE A 61 -0.83 -17.37 10.35
C PHE A 61 -1.70 -17.22 11.62
N LEU A 62 -1.43 -18.04 12.64
CA LEU A 62 -2.22 -18.03 13.87
C LEU A 62 -2.05 -16.74 14.67
N ASN A 63 -3.16 -16.17 15.13
CA ASN A 63 -3.20 -14.96 15.97
C ASN A 63 -2.46 -13.76 15.34
N THR A 64 -2.56 -13.62 14.02
CA THR A 64 -1.90 -12.53 13.30
C THR A 64 -2.90 -11.77 12.44
N LYS A 65 -2.58 -10.52 12.19
CA LYS A 65 -3.30 -9.67 11.26
C LYS A 65 -2.45 -9.49 9.99
N ALA A 66 -3.08 -9.66 8.84
CA ALA A 66 -2.47 -9.40 7.55
C ALA A 66 -3.40 -8.55 6.66
N GLY A 67 -2.80 -7.77 5.78
CA GLY A 67 -3.53 -7.04 4.75
C GLY A 67 -2.63 -6.76 3.54
N VAL A 68 -3.22 -6.38 2.42
CA VAL A 68 -2.48 -6.03 1.22
C VAL A 68 -1.90 -4.62 1.36
N GLN A 69 -0.59 -4.49 1.18
CA GLN A 69 0.13 -3.22 1.15
C GLN A 69 0.18 -2.65 -0.26
N ASP A 70 0.39 -3.51 -1.26
CA ASP A 70 0.47 -3.13 -2.66
C ASP A 70 0.12 -4.34 -3.53
N ASP A 71 -0.64 -4.12 -4.58
CA ASP A 71 -1.10 -5.19 -5.47
C ASP A 71 -0.03 -5.70 -6.42
N LEU A 72 1.03 -4.93 -6.66
CA LEU A 72 2.10 -5.23 -7.61
C LEU A 72 1.61 -5.56 -9.02
N ASN A 73 0.43 -5.08 -9.44
CA ASN A 73 -0.15 -5.43 -10.74
C ASN A 73 0.68 -4.91 -11.93
N GLU A 74 1.55 -3.92 -11.72
CA GLU A 74 2.46 -3.43 -12.76
C GLU A 74 3.68 -4.36 -13.01
N VAL A 75 4.02 -5.23 -12.03
CA VAL A 75 5.27 -6.01 -12.07
C VAL A 75 5.10 -7.51 -11.91
N SER A 76 3.95 -7.98 -11.43
CA SER A 76 3.69 -9.40 -11.22
C SER A 76 2.21 -9.73 -11.27
N GLU A 77 1.85 -10.81 -11.93
CA GLU A 77 0.47 -11.33 -11.93
C GLU A 77 0.16 -12.17 -10.67
N THR A 78 1.16 -12.56 -9.90
CA THR A 78 0.99 -13.51 -8.80
C THR A 78 1.52 -13.01 -7.46
N ASP A 79 2.40 -12.02 -7.44
CA ASP A 79 2.95 -11.52 -6.19
C ASP A 79 2.20 -10.27 -5.72
N VAL A 80 2.10 -10.12 -4.42
CA VAL A 80 1.61 -8.92 -3.72
C VAL A 80 2.56 -8.55 -2.59
N LEU A 81 2.58 -7.29 -2.19
CA LEU A 81 3.13 -6.91 -0.91
C LEU A 81 2.03 -6.98 0.14
N ILE A 82 2.32 -7.61 1.25
CA ILE A 82 1.44 -7.67 2.41
C ILE A 82 2.13 -7.07 3.63
N TYR A 83 1.34 -6.48 4.50
CA TYR A 83 1.76 -6.21 5.86
C TYR A 83 1.25 -7.32 6.79
N THR A 84 2.04 -7.71 7.77
CA THR A 84 1.60 -8.65 8.81
C THR A 84 2.42 -8.48 10.09
N ASN A 85 1.77 -8.72 11.23
CA ASN A 85 2.40 -8.68 12.55
C ASN A 85 2.89 -10.07 13.02
N GLN A 86 3.13 -11.00 12.09
CA GLN A 86 3.53 -12.37 12.39
C GLN A 86 4.82 -12.47 13.22
N ARG A 87 5.81 -11.61 12.97
CA ARG A 87 7.08 -11.61 13.70
C ARG A 87 6.95 -11.03 15.11
N ASN A 88 6.19 -9.96 15.23
CA ASN A 88 5.98 -9.22 16.47
C ASN A 88 4.56 -8.64 16.47
N PRO A 89 3.69 -9.02 17.43
CA PRO A 89 2.30 -8.56 17.49
C PRO A 89 2.12 -7.03 17.53
N GLU A 90 3.12 -6.30 18.01
CA GLU A 90 3.06 -4.85 18.16
C GLU A 90 3.32 -4.05 16.87
N VAL A 91 3.89 -4.71 15.83
CA VAL A 91 4.32 -4.00 14.62
C VAL A 91 4.05 -4.80 13.35
N PHE A 92 3.89 -4.09 12.24
CA PHE A 92 3.67 -4.68 10.94
C PHE A 92 4.94 -4.61 10.08
N ASP A 93 5.46 -5.77 9.70
CA ASP A 93 6.51 -5.90 8.71
C ASP A 93 5.91 -6.07 7.32
N ILE A 94 6.70 -5.80 6.27
CA ILE A 94 6.27 -5.99 4.88
C ILE A 94 6.91 -7.23 4.29
N TYR A 95 6.06 -8.06 3.68
CA TYR A 95 6.47 -9.27 2.98
C TYR A 95 5.98 -9.26 1.55
N ARG A 96 6.75 -9.86 0.66
CA ARG A 96 6.30 -10.24 -0.68
C ARG A 96 5.71 -11.65 -0.59
N LEU A 97 4.46 -11.80 -0.99
CA LEU A 97 3.71 -13.06 -0.98
C LEU A 97 3.36 -13.44 -2.41
N ASN A 98 3.65 -14.69 -2.77
CA ASN A 98 3.15 -15.26 -4.03
C ASN A 98 1.77 -15.92 -3.77
N THR A 99 0.73 -15.40 -4.41
CA THR A 99 -0.66 -15.80 -4.17
C THR A 99 -0.99 -17.23 -4.60
N LYS A 100 -0.22 -17.80 -5.55
CA LYS A 100 -0.41 -19.18 -6.02
C LYS A 100 0.30 -20.20 -5.15
N THR A 101 1.56 -19.94 -4.83
CA THR A 101 2.39 -20.89 -4.07
C THR A 101 2.26 -20.72 -2.55
N GLY A 102 1.89 -19.53 -2.09
CA GLY A 102 1.91 -19.17 -0.66
C GLY A 102 3.32 -18.86 -0.13
N GLN A 103 4.32 -18.75 -1.01
CA GLN A 103 5.69 -18.42 -0.58
C GLN A 103 5.73 -16.96 -0.13
N VAL A 104 6.31 -16.72 1.05
CA VAL A 104 6.51 -15.39 1.63
C VAL A 104 7.99 -15.08 1.81
N LYS A 105 8.35 -13.80 1.58
CA LYS A 105 9.70 -13.29 1.79
C LYS A 105 9.60 -11.89 2.40
N MET A 106 10.24 -11.66 3.56
CA MET A 106 10.32 -10.35 4.16
C MET A 106 11.10 -9.39 3.25
N VAL A 107 10.56 -8.18 3.03
CA VAL A 107 11.17 -7.13 2.20
C VAL A 107 11.43 -5.85 2.98
N ALA A 108 10.71 -5.62 4.09
CA ALA A 108 11.01 -4.55 5.03
C ALA A 108 10.61 -4.96 6.45
N GLN A 109 11.55 -4.86 7.38
CA GLN A 109 11.31 -5.07 8.79
C GLN A 109 10.99 -3.75 9.47
N ASN A 110 9.92 -3.72 10.27
CA ASN A 110 9.58 -2.57 11.10
C ASN A 110 10.45 -2.57 12.38
N PRO A 111 11.25 -1.55 12.64
CA PRO A 111 12.05 -1.46 13.86
C PRO A 111 11.21 -1.20 15.13
N GLY A 112 9.90 -0.91 15.00
CA GLY A 112 8.99 -0.69 16.13
C GLY A 112 8.15 0.58 16.04
N ASN A 113 8.44 1.46 15.10
CA ASN A 113 7.88 2.82 15.06
C ASN A 113 7.43 3.29 13.67
N VAL A 114 7.53 2.45 12.65
CA VAL A 114 7.04 2.77 11.32
C VAL A 114 5.54 2.53 11.23
N ASN A 115 4.79 3.58 10.88
CA ASN A 115 3.33 3.56 10.77
C ASN A 115 2.84 3.28 9.34
N ALA A 116 3.64 3.65 8.33
CA ALA A 116 3.29 3.45 6.93
C ALA A 116 4.52 3.22 6.05
N TRP A 117 4.27 2.55 4.93
CA TRP A 117 5.27 2.20 3.94
C TRP A 117 4.78 2.59 2.55
N LEU A 118 5.71 2.94 1.65
CA LEU A 118 5.40 3.18 0.25
C LEU A 118 6.36 2.38 -0.64
N ALA A 119 5.76 1.62 -1.56
CA ALA A 119 6.48 0.93 -2.63
C ALA A 119 6.67 1.86 -3.84
N ASP A 120 7.73 1.61 -4.61
CA ASP A 120 7.84 2.18 -5.95
C ASP A 120 7.20 1.24 -7.00
N HIS A 121 7.14 1.68 -8.26
CA HIS A 121 6.53 0.92 -9.36
C HIS A 121 7.28 -0.38 -9.73
N ASN A 122 8.43 -0.66 -9.13
CA ASN A 122 9.12 -1.95 -9.22
C ASN A 122 8.74 -2.91 -8.08
N GLY A 123 7.93 -2.44 -7.13
CA GLY A 123 7.55 -3.19 -5.94
C GLY A 123 8.62 -3.21 -4.85
N ASP A 124 9.59 -2.29 -4.90
CA ASP A 124 10.54 -2.08 -3.82
C ASP A 124 9.94 -1.12 -2.77
N ILE A 125 9.92 -1.50 -1.50
CA ILE A 125 9.58 -0.58 -0.41
C ILE A 125 10.69 0.46 -0.31
N ARG A 126 10.39 1.71 -0.64
CA ARG A 126 11.38 2.78 -0.70
C ARG A 126 11.16 3.92 0.29
N VAL A 127 9.95 4.05 0.84
CA VAL A 127 9.66 5.05 1.87
C VAL A 127 9.16 4.36 3.12
N ALA A 128 9.62 4.83 4.28
CA ALA A 128 9.08 4.51 5.60
C ALA A 128 8.66 5.82 6.28
N TYR A 129 7.46 5.82 6.87
CA TYR A 129 6.86 6.95 7.54
C TYR A 129 6.67 6.60 9.02
N GLU A 130 7.27 7.39 9.90
CA GLU A 130 7.24 7.21 11.35
C GLU A 130 6.57 8.43 11.98
N SER A 131 5.64 8.22 12.91
CA SER A 131 5.07 9.30 13.72
C SER A 131 4.74 8.80 15.11
N ASP A 132 5.09 9.56 16.12
CA ASP A 132 4.69 9.36 17.51
C ASP A 132 3.53 10.27 17.94
N GLY A 133 2.93 10.99 16.97
CA GLY A 133 1.88 11.97 17.18
C GLY A 133 2.37 13.38 17.47
N LEU A 134 3.65 13.59 17.76
CA LEU A 134 4.28 14.88 17.97
C LEU A 134 5.31 15.21 16.88
N ILE A 135 6.13 14.23 16.56
CA ILE A 135 7.18 14.34 15.54
C ILE A 135 6.95 13.30 14.48
N THR A 136 7.01 13.72 13.24
CA THR A 136 6.96 12.85 12.07
C THR A 136 8.31 12.84 11.38
N LYS A 137 8.74 11.63 10.95
CA LYS A 137 9.97 11.42 10.21
C LYS A 137 9.69 10.62 8.94
N VAL A 138 10.27 11.04 7.85
CA VAL A 138 10.22 10.32 6.58
C VAL A 138 11.60 9.81 6.25
N TYR A 139 11.69 8.51 6.00
CA TYR A 139 12.91 7.83 5.61
C TYR A 139 12.76 7.31 4.19
N THR A 140 13.84 7.32 3.44
CA THR A 140 13.90 6.75 2.09
C THR A 140 15.12 5.86 1.92
N ARG A 141 15.05 4.98 0.93
CA ARG A 141 16.19 4.19 0.47
C ARG A 141 16.23 4.13 -1.06
N ALA A 142 17.42 3.95 -1.64
CA ALA A 142 17.61 3.96 -3.07
C ALA A 142 17.04 2.71 -3.78
N SER A 143 16.98 1.58 -3.08
CA SER A 143 16.44 0.31 -3.56
C SER A 143 15.98 -0.56 -2.40
N GLY A 144 15.29 -1.65 -2.67
CA GLY A 144 14.83 -2.60 -1.65
C GLY A 144 15.93 -3.19 -0.76
N ALA A 145 17.18 -3.21 -1.22
CA ALA A 145 18.34 -3.72 -0.47
C ALA A 145 19.13 -2.64 0.29
N ALA A 146 18.89 -1.35 0.01
CA ALA A 146 19.63 -0.26 0.64
C ALA A 146 19.10 0.05 2.05
N ALA A 147 19.96 0.67 2.88
CA ALA A 147 19.55 1.17 4.19
C ALA A 147 18.67 2.42 4.06
N PHE A 148 17.71 2.56 4.96
CA PHE A 148 16.89 3.75 5.08
C PHE A 148 17.70 4.93 5.62
N LYS A 149 17.46 6.14 5.06
CA LYS A 149 18.01 7.41 5.52
C LYS A 149 16.88 8.37 5.79
N LYS A 150 16.92 9.07 6.91
CA LYS A 150 15.97 10.15 7.22
C LYS A 150 16.19 11.31 6.24
N ILE A 151 15.11 11.75 5.60
CA ILE A 151 15.10 12.89 4.66
C ILE A 151 14.28 14.07 5.15
N LEU A 152 13.25 13.82 5.99
CA LEU A 152 12.39 14.84 6.56
C LEU A 152 12.13 14.56 8.04
N GLU A 153 11.95 15.65 8.80
CA GLU A 153 11.45 15.63 10.16
C GLU A 153 10.67 16.92 10.43
N PHE A 154 9.47 16.80 10.98
CA PHE A 154 8.60 17.94 11.24
C PHE A 154 7.65 17.64 12.41
N GLU A 155 7.14 18.71 13.04
CA GLU A 155 6.18 18.64 14.15
C GLU A 155 4.76 18.41 13.64
N TYR A 156 3.84 17.99 14.52
CA TYR A 156 2.45 17.62 14.27
C TYR A 156 1.61 18.70 13.57
N THR A 157 2.01 19.97 13.62
CA THR A 157 1.34 21.06 12.90
C THR A 157 1.59 21.04 11.40
N ASN A 158 2.56 20.26 10.97
CA ASN A 158 2.95 20.08 9.59
C ASN A 158 2.69 18.66 9.12
N GLU A 159 2.46 18.51 7.84
CA GLU A 159 2.22 17.23 7.20
C GLU A 159 3.02 17.12 5.90
N CYS A 160 3.52 15.94 5.63
CA CYS A 160 4.08 15.54 4.34
C CYS A 160 3.88 14.03 4.20
N THR A 161 2.70 13.63 3.77
CA THR A 161 2.29 12.23 3.62
C THR A 161 2.66 11.72 2.24
N PRO A 162 3.60 10.77 2.12
CA PRO A 162 3.94 10.14 0.86
C PRO A 162 2.73 9.37 0.29
N LEU A 163 2.45 9.54 -1.01
CA LEU A 163 1.28 8.94 -1.67
C LEU A 163 1.68 7.93 -2.74
N LEU A 164 2.56 8.29 -3.67
CA LEU A 164 2.88 7.49 -4.84
C LEU A 164 4.24 7.92 -5.41
N PHE A 165 5.03 6.99 -5.94
CA PHE A 165 6.19 7.35 -6.75
C PHE A 165 5.77 7.88 -8.13
N THR A 166 6.61 8.73 -8.75
CA THR A 166 6.48 9.08 -10.17
C THR A 166 6.72 7.84 -11.03
N ALA A 167 6.11 7.76 -12.21
CA ALA A 167 6.20 6.59 -13.09
C ALA A 167 7.65 6.17 -13.45
N ASP A 168 8.61 7.09 -13.32
CA ASP A 168 10.05 6.83 -13.52
C ASP A 168 10.79 6.50 -12.23
N ASN A 169 10.09 6.39 -11.10
CA ASN A 169 10.62 6.11 -9.76
C ASN A 169 11.69 7.09 -9.24
N LYS A 170 11.79 8.29 -9.84
CA LYS A 170 12.81 9.28 -9.43
C LYS A 170 12.37 10.15 -8.27
N PHE A 171 11.08 10.45 -8.19
CA PHE A 171 10.48 11.28 -7.15
C PHE A 171 9.27 10.56 -6.57
N PHE A 172 8.74 11.07 -5.48
CA PHE A 172 7.41 10.67 -5.02
C PHE A 172 6.50 11.88 -4.84
N TYR A 173 5.20 11.66 -5.03
CA TYR A 173 4.18 12.63 -4.71
C TYR A 173 3.85 12.54 -3.22
N ALA A 174 3.57 13.69 -2.63
CA ALA A 174 3.11 13.78 -1.24
C ALA A 174 2.03 14.85 -1.11
N ALA A 175 1.10 14.64 -0.17
CA ALA A 175 0.24 15.70 0.32
C ALA A 175 0.97 16.44 1.43
N SER A 176 1.29 17.72 1.22
CA SER A 176 2.17 18.47 2.13
C SER A 176 1.72 19.91 2.35
N ASN A 177 1.78 20.35 3.62
CA ASN A 177 1.64 21.75 4.00
C ASN A 177 2.97 22.37 4.47
N LEU A 178 4.11 21.71 4.26
CA LEU A 178 5.41 22.27 4.64
C LEU A 178 5.63 23.65 3.98
N GLY A 179 5.77 24.70 4.83
CA GLY A 179 5.95 26.08 4.38
C GLY A 179 4.70 26.75 3.81
N ARG A 180 3.50 26.20 4.03
CA ARG A 180 2.22 26.77 3.57
C ARG A 180 1.07 26.45 4.53
N ASP A 181 -0.06 27.19 4.39
CA ASP A 181 -1.26 26.97 5.21
C ASP A 181 -2.02 25.70 4.80
N LYS A 182 -2.28 25.54 3.51
CA LYS A 182 -3.05 24.42 2.96
C LYS A 182 -2.16 23.33 2.38
N ARG A 183 -2.56 22.06 2.54
CA ARG A 183 -1.90 20.95 1.87
C ARG A 183 -2.03 21.06 0.37
N ALA A 184 -0.95 20.76 -0.31
CA ALA A 184 -0.86 20.68 -1.77
C ALA A 184 -0.28 19.33 -2.17
N ILE A 185 -0.54 18.88 -3.38
CA ILE A 185 0.21 17.77 -3.97
C ILE A 185 1.53 18.30 -4.49
N VAL A 186 2.59 17.74 -3.97
CA VAL A 186 3.98 18.14 -4.27
C VAL A 186 4.80 16.94 -4.73
N ARG A 187 5.89 17.20 -5.44
CA ARG A 187 6.92 16.20 -5.77
C ARG A 187 8.10 16.38 -4.86
N ILE A 188 8.54 15.29 -4.24
CA ILE A 188 9.65 15.27 -3.29
C ILE A 188 10.80 14.44 -3.88
N ASP A 189 12.02 14.98 -3.76
CA ASP A 189 13.25 14.23 -4.07
C ASP A 189 13.54 13.22 -2.94
N PRO A 190 13.52 11.90 -3.20
CA PRO A 190 13.78 10.90 -2.18
C PRO A 190 15.22 10.89 -1.65
N ASN A 191 16.15 11.61 -2.28
CA ASN A 191 17.53 11.64 -1.84
C ASN A 191 17.78 12.65 -0.71
N ASN A 192 16.94 13.70 -0.62
CA ASN A 192 17.20 14.84 0.29
C ASN A 192 15.93 15.46 0.91
N GLY A 193 14.72 14.97 0.57
CA GLY A 193 13.46 15.49 1.08
C GLY A 193 13.03 16.84 0.52
N LYS A 194 13.73 17.40 -0.47
CA LYS A 194 13.35 18.69 -1.04
C LYS A 194 12.11 18.59 -1.90
N GLU A 195 11.19 19.51 -1.71
CA GLU A 195 10.14 19.76 -2.67
C GLU A 195 10.75 20.32 -3.97
N VAL A 196 10.55 19.59 -5.07
CA VAL A 196 11.07 19.99 -6.39
C VAL A 196 10.01 20.63 -7.27
N GLN A 197 8.73 20.38 -6.95
CA GLN A 197 7.60 20.92 -7.70
C GLN A 197 6.32 20.89 -6.87
N MET A 198 5.55 21.97 -6.89
CA MET A 198 4.14 21.96 -6.54
C MET A 198 3.33 21.52 -7.76
N VAL A 199 2.57 20.44 -7.62
CA VAL A 199 1.80 19.83 -8.71
C VAL A 199 0.38 20.39 -8.76
N TYR A 200 -0.28 20.43 -7.61
CA TYR A 200 -1.62 20.96 -7.47
C TYR A 200 -1.84 21.54 -6.08
N ALA A 201 -2.49 22.69 -6.02
CA ALA A 201 -2.86 23.35 -4.77
C ALA A 201 -4.20 24.07 -4.91
N ARG A 202 -4.89 24.21 -3.81
CA ARG A 202 -6.06 25.08 -3.67
C ARG A 202 -5.81 26.09 -2.55
N HIS A 203 -6.42 27.26 -2.66
CA HIS A 203 -6.28 28.33 -1.66
C HIS A 203 -7.32 28.22 -0.54
N ASP A 204 -8.41 27.51 -0.79
CA ASP A 204 -9.59 27.43 0.06
C ASP A 204 -9.71 26.13 0.86
N VAL A 205 -9.09 25.05 0.39
CA VAL A 205 -9.15 23.72 1.04
C VAL A 205 -7.81 22.98 0.96
N ASP A 206 -7.63 22.01 1.85
CA ASP A 206 -6.54 21.06 1.77
C ASP A 206 -6.75 20.07 0.61
N VAL A 207 -5.67 19.76 -0.10
CA VAL A 207 -5.61 18.65 -1.05
C VAL A 207 -4.98 17.46 -0.32
N ALA A 208 -5.72 16.36 -0.21
CA ALA A 208 -5.33 15.26 0.67
C ALA A 208 -4.78 14.04 -0.09
N ASP A 209 -5.21 13.83 -1.33
CA ASP A 209 -4.94 12.60 -2.07
C ASP A 209 -4.89 12.84 -3.57
N LEU A 210 -4.50 11.84 -4.32
CA LEU A 210 -4.45 11.80 -5.77
C LEU A 210 -4.85 10.39 -6.25
N ASP A 211 -5.44 10.33 -7.43
CA ASP A 211 -5.64 9.08 -8.15
C ASP A 211 -4.54 8.87 -9.20
N TYR A 212 -4.25 7.61 -9.51
CA TYR A 212 -3.25 7.23 -10.50
C TYR A 212 -3.81 6.22 -11.49
N SER A 213 -3.70 6.55 -12.76
CA SER A 213 -4.01 5.62 -13.83
C SER A 213 -2.80 4.76 -14.17
N GLN A 214 -2.77 3.51 -13.73
CA GLN A 214 -1.71 2.55 -14.06
C GLN A 214 -1.56 2.38 -15.59
N LEU A 215 -2.68 2.36 -16.31
CA LEU A 215 -2.68 2.22 -17.78
C LEU A 215 -2.03 3.41 -18.50
N ARG A 216 -2.34 4.63 -18.05
CA ARG A 216 -1.83 5.87 -18.66
C ARG A 216 -0.54 6.37 -18.03
N LYS A 217 -0.17 5.84 -16.87
CA LYS A 217 0.97 6.27 -16.04
C LYS A 217 0.94 7.76 -15.70
N VAL A 218 -0.25 8.27 -15.38
CA VAL A 218 -0.47 9.68 -15.02
C VAL A 218 -1.33 9.76 -13.75
N ILE A 219 -1.09 10.81 -12.97
CA ILE A 219 -1.98 11.21 -11.88
C ILE A 219 -3.22 11.92 -12.43
N THR A 220 -4.34 11.78 -11.75
CA THR A 220 -5.65 12.36 -12.13
C THR A 220 -6.31 13.06 -10.94
#